data_23cd610da745c7aa56374aed5c609129
#
_entry.id   23cd610da745c7aa56374aed5c609129
#
_cell.length_a   1.000
_cell.length_b   1.000
_cell.length_c   1.000
_cell.angle_alpha   90.00
_cell.angle_beta   90.00
_cell.angle_gamma   90.00
#
_symmetry.space_group_name_H-M   'P 1'
#
loop_
_entity.id
_entity.type
_entity.pdbx_description
1 polymer ?
#
loop_
_entity_poly.entity_id
_entity_poly.type
_entity_poly.pdbx_seq_one_letter_code
_entity_poly.pdbx_strand_id
1 'polypeptide(L)'
;MQCSRLTQVDFDQLTLGAQVLEADSHGAKVYLLTDGNFLKVFRRKRLISSALLRPYSQRFVDNAARLAQLGIPTLEVISQHKLDLPGRTAVLYRPLPGRTLLQMSRDDGFSWDTYLPRLIELIRQLHRSGVYFRSLHLGNVVTQVGGWTQAAV
;
A
#
# COMPACT_ATOMS: atom_id res chain seq x y z
N MET A 1 -4.37 6.43 -15.61
CA MET A 1 -3.86 7.54 -14.76
C MET A 1 -2.52 7.99 -15.32
N GLN A 2 -2.33 9.31 -15.52
CA GLN A 2 -1.07 9.86 -16.04
C GLN A 2 -0.02 9.97 -14.94
N CYS A 3 1.23 9.54 -15.23
CA CYS A 3 2.36 9.68 -14.31
C CYS A 3 2.97 11.08 -14.51
N SER A 4 2.82 11.95 -13.52
CA SER A 4 3.40 13.29 -13.53
C SER A 4 4.84 13.31 -12.99
N ARG A 5 5.55 14.41 -13.20
CA ARG A 5 6.87 14.65 -12.58
C ARG A 5 6.67 15.38 -11.26
N LEU A 6 7.40 14.97 -10.24
CA LEU A 6 7.45 15.63 -8.95
C LEU A 6 8.90 16.08 -8.71
N THR A 7 9.11 17.40 -8.65
CA THR A 7 10.43 17.95 -8.39
C THR A 7 10.89 17.65 -6.97
N GLN A 8 12.20 17.81 -6.69
CA GLN A 8 12.68 17.62 -5.32
C GLN A 8 12.04 18.62 -4.36
N VAL A 9 11.86 19.87 -4.78
CA VAL A 9 11.21 20.93 -3.97
C VAL A 9 9.76 20.54 -3.64
N ASP A 10 8.99 20.08 -4.64
CA ASP A 10 7.61 19.67 -4.43
C ASP A 10 7.53 18.42 -3.52
N PHE A 11 8.49 17.50 -3.68
CA PHE A 11 8.56 16.31 -2.82
C PHE A 11 8.85 16.69 -1.36
N ASP A 12 9.81 17.59 -1.13
CA ASP A 12 10.18 18.06 0.21
C ASP A 12 9.02 18.82 0.86
N GLN A 13 8.30 19.63 0.08
CA GLN A 13 7.12 20.35 0.54
C GLN A 13 5.96 19.38 0.86
N LEU A 14 5.73 18.38 0.01
CA LEU A 14 4.68 17.37 0.21
C LEU A 14 4.94 16.52 1.46
N THR A 15 6.22 16.23 1.76
CA THR A 15 6.61 15.42 2.92
C THR A 15 6.93 16.25 4.17
N LEU A 16 6.74 17.56 4.12
CA LEU A 16 6.96 18.43 5.27
C LEU A 16 5.97 18.07 6.40
N GLY A 17 6.50 17.74 7.59
CA GLY A 17 5.70 17.30 8.73
C GLY A 17 5.15 15.88 8.63
N ALA A 18 5.49 15.13 7.58
CA ALA A 18 5.04 13.75 7.42
C ALA A 18 5.74 12.80 8.40
N GLN A 19 5.00 11.81 8.89
CA GLN A 19 5.55 10.72 9.68
C GLN A 19 6.11 9.62 8.77
N VAL A 20 7.35 9.21 8.99
CA VAL A 20 7.92 8.05 8.28
C VAL A 20 7.41 6.77 8.93
N LEU A 21 6.65 5.96 8.16
CA LEU A 21 6.09 4.68 8.62
C LEU A 21 6.99 3.49 8.30
N GLU A 22 7.72 3.56 7.17
CA GLU A 22 8.63 2.52 6.72
C GLU A 22 9.89 3.16 6.14
N ALA A 23 11.07 2.66 6.53
CA ALA A 23 12.35 3.05 5.97
C ALA A 23 13.27 1.83 5.79
N ASP A 24 14.27 1.94 4.92
CA ASP A 24 15.37 0.99 4.79
C ASP A 24 16.72 1.71 4.77
N SER A 25 17.81 0.98 4.54
CA SER A 25 19.19 1.53 4.45
C SER A 25 19.35 2.63 3.39
N HIS A 26 18.38 2.81 2.49
CA HIS A 26 18.41 3.81 1.42
C HIS A 26 17.46 4.97 1.69
N GLY A 27 16.82 5.03 2.86
CA GLY A 27 15.91 6.10 3.32
C GLY A 27 14.44 5.68 3.38
N ALA A 28 13.59 6.67 3.66
CA ALA A 28 12.17 6.46 3.85
C ALA A 28 11.47 5.92 2.59
N LYS A 29 10.52 5.01 2.81
CA LYS A 29 9.74 4.35 1.77
C LYS A 29 8.27 4.70 1.83
N VAL A 30 7.70 4.85 3.02
CA VAL A 30 6.29 5.16 3.23
C VAL A 30 6.19 6.31 4.20
N TYR A 31 5.49 7.34 3.77
CA TYR A 31 5.18 8.51 4.56
C TYR A 31 3.67 8.57 4.83
N LEU A 32 3.29 8.88 6.06
CA LEU A 32 1.96 9.37 6.40
C LEU A 32 2.01 10.89 6.35
N LEU A 33 1.30 11.47 5.41
CA LEU A 33 1.24 12.92 5.20
C LEU A 33 0.31 13.57 6.24
N THR A 34 0.43 14.89 6.38
CA THR A 34 -0.37 15.67 7.33
C THR A 34 -1.87 15.68 7.02
N ASP A 35 -2.25 15.39 5.78
CA ASP A 35 -3.63 15.25 5.31
C ASP A 35 -4.22 13.84 5.49
N GLY A 36 -3.45 12.91 6.06
CA GLY A 36 -3.85 11.51 6.27
C GLY A 36 -3.63 10.60 5.07
N ASN A 37 -3.17 11.11 3.94
CA ASN A 37 -2.80 10.30 2.79
C ASN A 37 -1.41 9.67 2.99
N PHE A 38 -1.14 8.63 2.21
CA PHE A 38 0.15 7.94 2.21
C PHE A 38 0.91 8.20 0.93
N LEU A 39 2.21 8.47 1.05
CA LEU A 39 3.13 8.55 -0.08
C LEU A 39 4.12 7.39 -0.01
N LYS A 40 4.07 6.49 -1.00
CA LYS A 40 4.98 5.33 -1.09
C LYS A 40 6.00 5.55 -2.19
N VAL A 41 7.27 5.51 -1.82
CA VAL A 41 8.41 5.67 -2.73
C VAL A 41 8.92 4.30 -3.16
N PHE A 42 9.02 4.12 -4.46
CA PHE A 42 9.55 2.92 -5.10
C PHE A 42 10.91 3.21 -5.71
N ARG A 43 11.82 2.25 -5.61
CA ARG A 43 13.17 2.31 -6.16
C ARG A 43 13.40 1.14 -7.09
N ARG A 44 14.06 1.41 -8.20
CA ARG A 44 14.53 0.37 -9.09
C ARG A 44 15.82 -0.23 -8.53
N LYS A 45 15.78 -1.49 -8.11
CA LYS A 45 16.91 -2.17 -7.48
C LYS A 45 17.98 -2.65 -8.46
N ARG A 46 17.65 -2.89 -9.75
CA ARG A 46 18.57 -3.40 -10.79
C ARG A 46 18.24 -2.79 -12.14
N LEU A 47 19.30 -2.55 -12.96
CA LEU A 47 19.17 -2.01 -14.30
C LEU A 47 18.59 -3.04 -15.30
N ILE A 48 18.77 -4.34 -15.03
CA ILE A 48 18.29 -5.45 -15.87
C ILE A 48 17.30 -6.26 -15.04
N SER A 49 16.02 -5.93 -15.11
CA SER A 49 14.96 -6.70 -14.47
C SER A 49 13.62 -6.45 -15.19
N SER A 50 12.63 -7.30 -14.98
CA SER A 50 11.25 -7.10 -15.45
C SER A 50 10.64 -5.75 -15.00
N ALA A 51 11.25 -5.07 -14.01
CA ALA A 51 10.90 -3.71 -13.60
C ALA A 51 11.27 -2.64 -14.63
N LEU A 52 12.09 -2.95 -15.65
CA LEU A 52 12.34 -2.04 -16.78
C LEU A 52 11.11 -1.93 -17.68
N LEU A 53 10.42 -3.06 -17.90
CA LEU A 53 9.21 -3.13 -18.74
C LEU A 53 7.97 -2.66 -17.99
N ARG A 54 7.92 -2.83 -16.64
CA ARG A 54 6.78 -2.43 -15.83
C ARG A 54 7.25 -2.04 -14.42
N PRO A 55 7.40 -0.75 -14.12
CA PRO A 55 7.87 -0.24 -12.81
C PRO A 55 7.03 -0.77 -11.64
N TYR A 56 7.65 -0.94 -10.48
CA TYR A 56 6.96 -1.42 -9.27
C TYR A 56 5.79 -0.51 -8.86
N SER A 57 5.93 0.81 -9.04
CA SER A 57 4.84 1.76 -8.80
C SER A 57 3.66 1.52 -9.74
N GLN A 58 3.91 1.18 -11.02
CA GLN A 58 2.84 0.85 -11.95
C GLN A 58 2.12 -0.44 -11.56
N ARG A 59 2.88 -1.46 -11.14
CA ARG A 59 2.28 -2.72 -10.63
C ARG A 59 1.41 -2.48 -9.40
N PHE A 60 1.84 -1.60 -8.51
CA PHE A 60 1.08 -1.21 -7.33
C PHE A 60 -0.26 -0.56 -7.71
N VAL A 61 -0.23 0.41 -8.63
CA VAL A 61 -1.42 1.09 -9.15
C VAL A 61 -2.37 0.10 -9.85
N ASP A 62 -1.82 -0.75 -10.73
CA ASP A 62 -2.62 -1.72 -11.48
C ASP A 62 -3.26 -2.77 -10.57
N ASN A 63 -2.53 -3.22 -9.52
CA ASN A 63 -3.07 -4.15 -8.54
C ASN A 63 -4.22 -3.54 -7.75
N ALA A 64 -4.08 -2.28 -7.29
CA ALA A 64 -5.16 -1.58 -6.61
C ALA A 64 -6.40 -1.46 -7.52
N ALA A 65 -6.21 -1.04 -8.78
CA ALA A 65 -7.29 -0.97 -9.75
C ALA A 65 -7.95 -2.34 -10.00
N ARG A 66 -7.15 -3.41 -10.10
CA ARG A 66 -7.65 -4.78 -10.29
C ARG A 66 -8.46 -5.28 -9.10
N LEU A 67 -8.00 -5.04 -7.88
CA LEU A 67 -8.73 -5.41 -6.67
C LEU A 67 -10.07 -4.67 -6.60
N ALA A 68 -10.08 -3.36 -6.89
CA ALA A 68 -11.30 -2.57 -6.94
C ALA A 68 -12.31 -3.11 -7.97
N GLN A 69 -11.85 -3.48 -9.18
CA GLN A 69 -12.70 -4.10 -10.22
C GLN A 69 -13.31 -5.44 -9.79
N LEU A 70 -12.62 -6.18 -8.93
CA LEU A 70 -13.10 -7.44 -8.35
C LEU A 70 -14.01 -7.24 -7.13
N GLY A 71 -14.34 -5.99 -6.78
CA GLY A 71 -15.13 -5.67 -5.59
C GLY A 71 -14.39 -5.96 -4.28
N ILE A 72 -13.06 -6.08 -4.33
CA ILE A 72 -12.23 -6.28 -3.15
C ILE A 72 -11.80 -4.90 -2.65
N PRO A 73 -12.21 -4.49 -1.45
CA PRO A 73 -11.81 -3.21 -0.89
C PRO A 73 -10.30 -3.06 -0.83
N THR A 74 -9.79 -1.96 -1.32
CA THR A 74 -8.36 -1.66 -1.40
C THR A 74 -8.14 -0.16 -1.24
N LEU A 75 -6.88 0.25 -1.13
CA LEU A 75 -6.50 1.66 -1.11
C LEU A 75 -6.94 2.39 -2.39
N GLU A 76 -7.16 3.70 -2.29
CA GLU A 76 -7.50 4.55 -3.42
C GLU A 76 -6.26 5.29 -3.91
N VAL A 77 -5.81 4.99 -5.12
CA VAL A 77 -4.68 5.69 -5.72
C VAL A 77 -5.11 7.08 -6.19
N ILE A 78 -4.45 8.11 -5.65
CA ILE A 78 -4.70 9.52 -5.99
C ILE A 78 -3.85 9.93 -7.19
N SER A 79 -2.53 9.69 -7.12
CA SER A 79 -1.60 10.07 -8.19
C SER A 79 -0.33 9.22 -8.19
N GLN A 80 0.34 9.19 -9.35
CA GLN A 80 1.63 8.53 -9.54
C GLN A 80 2.64 9.54 -10.10
N HIS A 81 3.85 9.51 -9.58
CA HIS A 81 4.89 10.48 -9.89
C HIS A 81 6.23 9.83 -10.24
N LYS A 82 6.94 10.43 -11.18
CA LYS A 82 8.39 10.24 -11.34
C LYS A 82 9.09 11.30 -10.47
N LEU A 83 10.02 10.87 -9.64
CA LEU A 83 10.84 11.79 -8.84
C LEU A 83 12.06 12.24 -9.64
N ASP A 84 12.57 13.42 -9.33
CA ASP A 84 13.83 13.93 -9.95
C ASP A 84 15.07 13.08 -9.60
N LEU A 85 14.93 12.15 -8.69
CA LEU A 85 15.97 11.16 -8.37
C LEU A 85 15.92 9.98 -9.34
N PRO A 86 17.06 9.60 -9.97
CA PRO A 86 17.09 8.52 -10.96
C PRO A 86 16.51 7.20 -10.44
N GLY A 87 15.62 6.60 -11.22
CA GLY A 87 15.02 5.32 -10.92
C GLY A 87 14.06 5.31 -9.72
N ARG A 88 13.61 6.49 -9.25
CA ARG A 88 12.61 6.60 -8.19
C ARG A 88 11.27 7.05 -8.74
N THR A 89 10.22 6.45 -8.22
CA THR A 89 8.82 6.83 -8.46
C THR A 89 8.08 6.87 -7.13
N ALA A 90 6.98 7.60 -7.06
CA ALA A 90 6.12 7.63 -5.88
C ALA A 90 4.66 7.44 -6.27
N VAL A 91 3.87 6.90 -5.34
CA VAL A 91 2.43 6.81 -5.45
C VAL A 91 1.81 7.46 -4.21
N LEU A 92 0.97 8.45 -4.45
CA LEU A 92 0.12 9.05 -3.43
C LEU A 92 -1.20 8.30 -3.41
N TYR A 93 -1.64 7.87 -2.24
CA TYR A 93 -2.88 7.12 -2.10
C TYR A 93 -3.56 7.37 -0.75
N ARG A 94 -4.88 7.24 -0.75
CA ARG A 94 -5.69 7.19 0.47
C ARG A 94 -5.67 5.76 0.99
N PRO A 95 -5.24 5.52 2.23
CA PRO A 95 -5.27 4.19 2.83
C PRO A 95 -6.70 3.76 3.09
N LEU A 96 -6.91 2.45 3.25
CA LEU A 96 -8.14 1.94 3.83
C LEU A 96 -8.25 2.43 5.28
N PRO A 97 -9.42 2.93 5.69
CA PRO A 97 -9.64 3.30 7.08
C PRO A 97 -9.66 2.07 7.98
N GLY A 98 -9.10 2.18 9.17
CA GLY A 98 -9.07 1.10 10.16
C GLY A 98 -7.68 0.78 10.68
N ARG A 99 -7.56 -0.36 11.38
CA ARG A 99 -6.29 -0.85 11.94
C ARG A 99 -5.90 -2.16 11.29
N THR A 100 -4.60 -2.38 11.12
CA THR A 100 -4.12 -3.65 10.59
C THR A 100 -4.27 -4.76 11.62
N LEU A 101 -4.46 -6.01 11.17
CA LEU A 101 -4.46 -7.17 12.08
C LEU A 101 -3.16 -7.26 12.89
N LEU A 102 -2.03 -6.83 12.30
CA LEU A 102 -0.76 -6.77 13.02
C LEU A 102 -0.79 -5.77 14.19
N GLN A 103 -1.42 -4.61 14.01
CA GLN A 103 -1.59 -3.64 15.09
C GLN A 103 -2.54 -4.17 16.16
N MET A 104 -3.64 -4.80 15.75
CA MET A 104 -4.62 -5.35 16.68
C MET A 104 -4.09 -6.56 17.44
N SER A 105 -3.26 -7.41 16.82
CA SER A 105 -2.68 -8.59 17.48
C SER A 105 -1.74 -8.25 18.65
N ARG A 106 -1.41 -6.97 18.83
CA ARG A 106 -0.58 -6.46 19.93
C ARG A 106 -1.41 -5.87 21.07
N ASP A 107 -2.73 -5.79 20.90
CA ASP A 107 -3.61 -5.23 21.93
C ASP A 107 -3.93 -6.29 22.99
N ASP A 108 -4.08 -5.86 24.23
CA ASP A 108 -4.58 -6.70 25.30
C ASP A 108 -6.02 -7.11 24.98
N GLY A 109 -6.31 -8.42 25.10
CA GLY A 109 -7.63 -8.98 24.78
C GLY A 109 -7.82 -9.36 23.31
N PHE A 110 -6.82 -9.27 22.44
CA PHE A 110 -6.89 -9.81 21.10
C PHE A 110 -7.10 -11.34 21.13
N SER A 111 -8.07 -11.84 20.36
CA SER A 111 -8.34 -13.28 20.24
C SER A 111 -8.38 -13.73 18.79
N TRP A 112 -7.56 -14.71 18.46
CA TRP A 112 -7.57 -15.34 17.13
C TRP A 112 -8.90 -16.01 16.80
N ASP A 113 -9.63 -16.52 17.78
CA ASP A 113 -10.94 -17.16 17.55
C ASP A 113 -11.95 -16.18 16.93
N THR A 114 -11.82 -14.88 17.26
CA THR A 114 -12.63 -13.82 16.67
C THR A 114 -12.24 -13.48 15.25
N TYR A 115 -10.93 -13.47 14.94
CA TYR A 115 -10.42 -12.93 13.69
C TYR A 115 -10.12 -13.98 12.62
N LEU A 116 -9.73 -15.19 13.03
CA LEU A 116 -9.31 -16.26 12.11
C LEU A 116 -10.40 -16.71 11.13
N PRO A 117 -11.67 -16.92 11.53
CA PRO A 117 -12.71 -17.32 10.59
C PRO A 117 -12.91 -16.31 9.46
N ARG A 118 -12.83 -15.04 9.80
CA ARG A 118 -12.99 -13.95 8.82
C ARG A 118 -11.76 -13.81 7.92
N LEU A 119 -10.54 -13.97 8.46
CA LEU A 119 -9.32 -14.00 7.67
C LEU A 119 -9.34 -15.14 6.65
N ILE A 120 -9.83 -16.32 7.06
CA ILE A 120 -10.01 -17.47 6.16
C ILE A 120 -11.00 -17.13 5.04
N GLU A 121 -12.14 -16.52 5.36
CA GLU A 121 -13.11 -16.16 4.33
C GLU A 121 -12.56 -15.11 3.36
N LEU A 122 -11.79 -14.15 3.86
CA LEU A 122 -11.06 -13.21 3.03
C LEU A 122 -10.13 -13.94 2.04
N ILE A 123 -9.30 -14.85 2.53
CA ILE A 123 -8.37 -15.60 1.70
C ILE A 123 -9.12 -16.43 0.65
N ARG A 124 -10.24 -17.05 1.04
CA ARG A 124 -11.10 -17.79 0.11
C ARG A 124 -11.68 -16.89 -0.97
N GLN A 125 -12.16 -15.69 -0.60
CA GLN A 125 -12.67 -14.72 -1.57
C GLN A 125 -11.59 -14.29 -2.55
N LEU A 126 -10.38 -13.97 -2.07
CA LEU A 126 -9.23 -13.65 -2.92
C LEU A 126 -8.96 -14.79 -3.93
N HIS A 127 -8.87 -16.03 -3.46
CA HIS A 127 -8.60 -17.19 -4.31
C HIS A 127 -9.72 -17.44 -5.33
N ARG A 128 -11.00 -17.37 -4.94
CA ARG A 128 -12.16 -17.47 -5.86
C ARG A 128 -12.13 -16.40 -6.94
N SER A 129 -11.60 -15.20 -6.63
CA SER A 129 -11.42 -14.11 -7.58
C SER A 129 -10.13 -14.23 -8.41
N GLY A 130 -9.37 -15.34 -8.28
CA GLY A 130 -8.10 -15.56 -8.98
C GLY A 130 -6.95 -14.67 -8.46
N VAL A 131 -7.06 -14.15 -7.25
CA VAL A 131 -6.05 -13.30 -6.64
C VAL A 131 -5.16 -14.11 -5.70
N TYR A 132 -3.89 -14.27 -6.07
CA TYR A 132 -2.85 -14.86 -5.22
C TYR A 132 -1.95 -13.75 -4.68
N PHE A 133 -2.22 -13.33 -3.46
CA PHE A 133 -1.52 -12.22 -2.84
C PHE A 133 -0.20 -12.69 -2.21
N ARG A 134 0.89 -12.62 -2.96
CA ARG A 134 2.23 -13.13 -2.54
C ARG A 134 2.76 -12.51 -1.25
N SER A 135 2.38 -11.29 -0.94
CA SER A 135 2.82 -10.54 0.24
C SER A 135 1.72 -10.43 1.30
N LEU A 136 0.80 -11.39 1.33
CA LEU A 136 -0.24 -11.40 2.36
C LEU A 136 0.38 -11.66 3.72
N HIS A 137 0.32 -10.68 4.58
CA HIS A 137 0.71 -10.75 5.99
C HIS A 137 -0.22 -9.85 6.82
N LEU A 138 -0.21 -10.00 8.14
CA LEU A 138 -1.14 -9.31 9.04
C LEU A 138 -1.11 -7.76 8.93
N GLY A 139 0.03 -7.20 8.53
CA GLY A 139 0.16 -5.76 8.28
C GLY A 139 -0.52 -5.28 7.00
N ASN A 140 -0.93 -6.20 6.11
CA ASN A 140 -1.64 -5.89 4.87
C ASN A 140 -3.14 -6.21 4.94
N VAL A 141 -3.64 -6.63 6.10
CA VAL A 141 -5.06 -6.87 6.35
C VAL A 141 -5.56 -5.80 7.30
N VAL A 142 -6.50 -4.98 6.84
CA VAL A 142 -7.10 -3.89 7.61
C VAL A 142 -8.48 -4.31 8.10
N THR A 143 -8.78 -4.01 9.34
CA THR A 143 -10.09 -4.24 9.96
C THR A 143 -10.73 -2.90 10.27
N GLN A 144 -12.04 -2.78 10.02
CA GLN A 144 -12.83 -1.62 10.40
C GLN A 144 -13.73 -1.96 11.61
N VAL A 145 -14.05 -0.95 12.41
CA VAL A 145 -15.06 -1.08 13.45
C VAL A 145 -16.42 -1.32 12.79
N GLY A 146 -17.03 -2.50 13.01
CA GLY A 146 -18.33 -2.88 12.43
C GLY A 146 -18.28 -3.70 11.14
N GLY A 147 -17.12 -3.97 10.57
CA GLY A 147 -16.98 -4.77 9.35
C GLY A 147 -15.52 -5.06 8.98
N TRP A 148 -15.34 -6.01 8.05
CA TRP A 148 -14.03 -6.33 7.51
C TRP A 148 -13.85 -5.62 6.19
N THR A 149 -12.76 -4.88 6.07
CA THR A 149 -12.31 -4.34 4.82
C THR A 149 -10.84 -4.71 4.61
N GLN A 150 -10.50 -5.06 3.41
CA GLN A 150 -9.32 -5.81 3.05
C GLN A 150 -8.22 -5.01 2.43
N ALA A 151 -7.09 -5.59 2.59
CA ALA A 151 -5.83 -5.63 1.87
C ALA A 151 -5.28 -4.30 1.38
N ALA A 152 -4.22 -3.88 2.05
CA ALA A 152 -3.21 -3.04 1.43
C ALA A 152 -2.48 -3.82 0.32
N VAL A 153 -2.21 -3.21 -0.79
CA VAL A 153 -1.44 -3.73 -1.94
C VAL A 153 0.06 -3.60 -1.66
#